data_c2f88a0a870487648e6060ebf58bc21f
#
_entry.id   c2f88a0a870487648e6060ebf58bc21f
#
_cell.length_a   1.000
_cell.length_b   1.000
_cell.length_c   1.000
_cell.angle_alpha   90.00
_cell.angle_beta   90.00
_cell.angle_gamma   90.00
#
_symmetry.space_group_name_H-M   'P 1'
#
loop_
_entity.id
_entity.type
_entity.pdbx_description
1 polymer ?
#
loop_
_entity_poly.entity_id
_entity_poly.type
_entity_poly.pdbx_seq_one_letter_code
_entity_poly.pdbx_strand_id
1 'polypeptide(L)' 'MTTPEYNRLIIHMSRDYGSLNRLIGIVRQRGFEIESMHLQSESDDDYRIEMVIFSVRQP' A
#
# COMPACT_ATOMS: atom_id res chain seq x y z
N MET A 1 -8.96 -4.75 24.44
CA MET A 1 -9.24 -4.82 23.00
C MET A 1 -8.39 -3.80 22.27
N THR A 2 -7.70 -4.22 21.27
CA THR A 2 -6.77 -3.35 20.55
C THR A 2 -7.45 -2.78 19.31
N THR A 3 -7.44 -1.46 19.19
CA THR A 3 -7.97 -0.80 18.01
C THR A 3 -6.91 -0.84 16.91
N PRO A 4 -7.27 -1.23 15.69
CA PRO A 4 -6.31 -1.21 14.61
C PRO A 4 -5.82 0.21 14.36
N GLU A 5 -4.55 0.31 14.04
CA GLU A 5 -3.95 1.60 13.74
C GLU A 5 -3.89 1.76 12.23
N TYR A 6 -4.55 2.79 11.74
CA TYR A 6 -4.61 3.06 10.31
C TYR A 6 -3.55 4.05 9.90
N ASN A 7 -2.89 3.79 8.79
CA ASN A 7 -1.88 4.67 8.25
C ASN A 7 -2.16 4.92 6.78
N ARG A 8 -2.01 6.17 6.38
CA ARG A 8 -2.18 6.55 4.99
C ARG A 8 -0.82 6.77 4.37
N LEU A 9 -0.59 6.10 3.26
CA LEU A 9 0.67 6.20 2.53
C LEU A 9 0.41 6.78 1.15
N ILE A 10 1.33 7.63 0.71
CA ILE A 10 1.32 8.12 -0.66
C ILE A 10 2.65 7.72 -1.27
N ILE A 11 2.59 6.95 -2.34
CA ILE A 11 3.77 6.37 -2.95
C ILE A 11 3.79 6.74 -4.44
N HIS A 12 4.93 7.20 -4.89
CA HIS A 12 5.16 7.45 -6.31
C HIS A 12 6.05 6.35 -6.85
N MET A 13 5.65 5.73 -7.93
CA MET A 13 6.42 4.63 -8.47
C MET A 13 6.26 4.53 -9.97
N SER A 14 7.20 3.85 -10.60
CA SER A 14 7.17 3.59 -12.02
C SER A 14 5.97 2.75 -12.40
N ARG A 15 5.48 2.98 -13.61
CA ARG A 15 4.37 2.21 -14.16
C ARG A 15 4.87 0.83 -14.56
N ASP A 16 4.93 -0.05 -13.59
CA ASP A 16 5.47 -1.38 -13.73
C ASP A 16 4.69 -2.30 -12.81
N TYR A 17 3.97 -3.24 -13.39
CA TYR A 17 3.11 -4.14 -12.61
C TYR A 17 3.91 -5.00 -11.64
N GLY A 18 5.15 -5.33 -12.00
CA GLY A 18 6.00 -6.09 -11.09
C GLY A 18 6.29 -5.33 -9.81
N SER A 19 6.54 -4.02 -9.94
CA SER A 19 6.81 -3.18 -8.78
C SER A 19 5.57 -3.05 -7.90
N LEU A 20 4.40 -2.93 -8.50
CA LEU A 20 3.15 -2.84 -7.76
C LEU A 20 2.90 -4.11 -6.96
N ASN A 21 3.06 -5.26 -7.58
CA ASN A 21 2.88 -6.54 -6.91
C ASN A 21 3.87 -6.71 -5.76
N ARG A 22 5.10 -6.25 -5.96
CA ARG A 22 6.12 -6.31 -4.92
C ARG A 22 5.75 -5.45 -3.73
N LEU A 23 5.23 -4.26 -4.00
CA LEU A 23 4.81 -3.35 -2.94
C LEU A 23 3.72 -3.99 -2.09
N ILE A 24 2.71 -4.55 -2.73
CA ILE A 24 1.61 -5.21 -2.02
C ILE A 24 2.14 -6.36 -1.17
N GLY A 25 3.05 -7.15 -1.73
CA GLY A 25 3.65 -8.27 -1.02
C GLY A 25 4.43 -7.83 0.20
N ILE A 26 5.20 -6.74 0.08
CA ILE A 26 5.99 -6.23 1.20
C ILE A 26 5.09 -5.75 2.33
N VAL A 27 4.03 -5.02 1.99
CA VAL A 27 3.09 -4.52 2.99
C VAL A 27 2.49 -5.67 3.78
N ARG A 28 2.03 -6.70 3.10
CA ARG A 28 1.39 -7.84 3.75
C ARG A 28 2.39 -8.66 4.54
N GLN A 29 3.59 -8.80 4.02
CA GLN A 29 4.64 -9.58 4.66
C GLN A 29 5.05 -8.97 6.01
N ARG A 30 4.89 -7.66 6.14
CA ARG A 30 5.23 -6.96 7.38
C ARG A 30 4.10 -6.94 8.39
N GLY A 31 3.01 -7.64 8.12
CA GLY A 31 1.90 -7.76 9.05
C GLY A 31 0.85 -6.69 8.91
N PHE A 32 0.75 -6.09 7.73
CA PHE A 32 -0.27 -5.08 7.47
C PHE A 32 -1.29 -5.62 6.47
N GLU A 33 -2.51 -5.13 6.61
CA GLU A 33 -3.55 -5.36 5.63
C GLU A 33 -3.85 -4.07 4.90
N ILE A 34 -4.30 -4.18 3.67
CA ILE A 34 -4.66 -3.02 2.86
C ILE A 34 -6.15 -2.78 3.00
N GLU A 35 -6.51 -1.64 3.58
CA GLU A 35 -7.91 -1.26 3.71
C GLU A 35 -8.43 -0.72 2.39
N SER A 36 -7.64 0.13 1.75
CA SER A 36 -8.00 0.69 0.46
C SER A 36 -6.73 1.02 -0.31
N MET A 37 -6.85 1.05 -1.63
CA MET A 37 -5.75 1.41 -2.49
C MET A 37 -6.31 2.13 -3.70
N HIS A 38 -5.76 3.29 -3.96
CA HIS A 38 -6.17 4.10 -5.09
C HIS A 38 -4.97 4.37 -5.97
N LEU A 39 -5.05 3.91 -7.19
CA LEU A 39 -3.97 4.03 -8.16
C LEU A 39 -4.34 5.11 -9.16
N GLN A 40 -3.46 6.07 -9.34
CA GLN A 40 -3.68 7.16 -10.25
C GLN A 40 -2.46 7.38 -11.13
N SER A 41 -2.71 7.56 -12.41
CA SER A 41 -1.64 7.84 -13.37
C SER A 41 -1.21 9.28 -13.20
N GLU A 42 0.07 9.51 -12.98
CA GLU A 42 0.60 10.88 -12.86
C GLU A 42 1.21 11.35 -14.18
N SER A 43 1.78 10.40 -14.91
CA SER A 43 2.39 10.66 -16.20
C SER A 43 2.37 9.37 -16.98
N ASP A 44 2.95 9.38 -18.17
CA ASP A 44 3.01 8.16 -18.98
C ASP A 44 3.82 7.06 -18.31
N ASP A 45 4.75 7.44 -17.44
CA ASP A 45 5.69 6.50 -16.84
C ASP A 45 5.52 6.29 -15.35
N ASP A 46 4.64 7.06 -14.70
CA ASP A 46 4.56 7.05 -13.24
C ASP A 46 3.14 6.91 -12.71
N TYR A 47 3.02 6.20 -11.60
CA TYR A 47 1.80 6.10 -10.83
C TYR A 47 1.94 6.81 -9.50
N ARG A 48 0.82 7.33 -9.02
CA ARG A 48 0.69 7.77 -7.63
C ARG A 48 -0.30 6.83 -6.96
N ILE A 49 0.14 6.21 -5.87
CA ILE A 49 -0.69 5.26 -5.15
C ILE A 49 -1.00 5.83 -3.77
N GLU A 50 -2.29 5.94 -3.47
CA GLU A 50 -2.74 6.32 -2.15
C GLU A 50 -3.29 5.06 -1.49
N MET A 51 -2.73 4.69 -0.37
CA MET A 51 -3.00 3.42 0.27
C MET A 51 -3.28 3.64 1.75
N VAL A 52 -4.34 3.05 2.24
CA VAL A 52 -4.61 3.02 3.67
C VAL A 52 -4.38 1.60 4.15
N ILE A 53 -3.52 1.45 5.13
CA ILE A 53 -3.16 0.15 5.68
C ILE A 53 -3.43 0.12 7.17
N PHE A 54 -3.55 -1.07 7.72
CA PHE A 54 -3.72 -1.23 9.17
C PHE A 54 -2.99 -2.48 9.63
N SER A 55 -2.60 -2.46 10.89
CA SER A 55 -1.85 -3.56 11.48
C SER A 55 -2.80 -4.69 11.87
N VAL A 56 -2.41 -5.92 11.51
CA VAL A 56 -3.16 -7.11 11.93
C VAL A 56 -2.35 -7.93 12.93
N ARG A 57 -1.26 -7.35 13.42
CA ARG A 57 -0.40 -8.07 14.34
C ARG A 57 -1.15 -8.41 15.61
N GLN A 58 -1.09 -9.68 15.99
CA GLN A 58 -1.64 -10.15 17.24
C GLN A 58 -0.58 -10.08 18.33
N PRO A 59 -0.96 -9.70 19.54
CA PRO A 59 0.00 -9.72 20.65
C PRO A 59 0.40 -11.14 21.02
#